data_a7809b18cae4a48e26a3afcd41d3fca9
#
_entry.id   a7809b18cae4a48e26a3afcd41d3fca9
#
_cell.length_a   1.000
_cell.length_b   1.000
_cell.length_c   1.000
_cell.angle_alpha   90.00
_cell.angle_beta   90.00
_cell.angle_gamma   90.00
#
_symmetry.space_group_name_H-M   'P 1'
#
loop_
_entity.id
_entity.type
_entity.pdbx_description
1 polymer ?
#
loop_
_entity_poly.entity_id
_entity_poly.type
_entity_poly.pdbx_seq_one_letter_code
_entity_poly.pdbx_strand_id
1 'polypeptide(L)'
;MSPDQKIYKRHCEDSAIIPANADEIFSFIDNPSRLSSHMSKSSWMMGGGRMKTSVDDGRGQKVGSHIRLSGKAFGIKIYLDEVIAHYEPPYLKEWETVGTPRLLVIGSYRMGIEIKNQNNGSLLRVFIDYDLPKANVWLGKLFGGMYALWCVQQMIKDTYNNFQKWLHCKRKEFAAKGKNQL
;
A
#
# COMPACT_ATOMS: atom_id res chain seq x y z
N MET A 1 -1.85 24.70 8.20
CA MET A 1 -1.10 24.38 6.98
C MET A 1 0.27 23.93 7.39
N SER A 2 0.58 22.65 7.22
CA SER A 2 1.93 22.14 7.52
C SER A 2 2.89 22.70 6.45
N PRO A 3 4.04 23.29 6.83
CA PRO A 3 5.02 23.77 5.88
C PRO A 3 5.67 22.56 5.21
N ASP A 4 5.85 22.62 3.88
CA ASP A 4 6.53 21.66 3.03
C ASP A 4 5.79 20.37 2.63
N GLN A 5 4.54 20.45 2.22
CA GLN A 5 3.96 19.34 1.48
C GLN A 5 4.62 19.26 0.09
N LYS A 6 5.43 18.22 -0.12
CA LYS A 6 6.11 17.99 -1.40
C LYS A 6 5.09 17.86 -2.53
N ILE A 7 5.26 18.68 -3.58
CA ILE A 7 4.41 18.61 -4.77
C ILE A 7 5.00 17.59 -5.75
N TYR A 8 4.24 16.56 -6.05
CA TYR A 8 4.58 15.55 -7.05
C TYR A 8 4.03 15.93 -8.42
N LYS A 9 4.71 15.53 -9.49
CA LYS A 9 4.35 15.93 -10.86
C LYS A 9 3.37 14.99 -11.54
N ARG A 10 3.14 13.82 -10.98
CA ARG A 10 2.29 12.78 -11.55
C ARG A 10 1.38 12.20 -10.49
N HIS A 11 0.18 11.84 -10.91
CA HIS A 11 -0.86 11.25 -10.08
C HIS A 11 -1.46 10.05 -10.79
N CYS A 12 -1.80 9.02 -10.03
CA CYS A 12 -2.59 7.87 -10.47
C CYS A 12 -3.45 7.38 -9.31
N GLU A 13 -4.69 7.02 -9.60
CA GLU A 13 -5.61 6.46 -8.60
C GLU A 13 -6.55 5.45 -9.21
N ASP A 14 -7.11 4.62 -8.36
CA ASP A 14 -8.21 3.72 -8.70
C ASP A 14 -9.06 3.49 -7.44
N SER A 15 -10.30 3.01 -7.62
CA SER A 15 -11.22 2.79 -6.51
C SER A 15 -12.13 1.59 -6.76
N ALA A 16 -12.58 0.94 -5.68
CA ALA A 16 -13.56 -0.12 -5.73
C ALA A 16 -14.50 -0.09 -4.51
N ILE A 17 -15.73 -0.53 -4.71
CA ILE A 17 -16.68 -0.76 -3.62
C ILE A 17 -16.38 -2.14 -3.02
N ILE A 18 -16.15 -2.16 -1.71
CA ILE A 18 -15.95 -3.39 -0.93
C ILE A 18 -17.19 -3.57 -0.04
N PRO A 19 -17.84 -4.75 -0.04
CA PRO A 19 -19.07 -4.98 0.73
C PRO A 19 -18.75 -5.23 2.22
N ALA A 20 -18.20 -4.20 2.89
CA ALA A 20 -17.84 -4.19 4.29
C ALA A 20 -17.79 -2.75 4.80
N ASN A 21 -17.81 -2.57 6.12
CA ASN A 21 -17.64 -1.24 6.73
C ASN A 21 -16.18 -0.81 6.73
N ALA A 22 -15.94 0.48 6.96
CA ALA A 22 -14.59 1.07 6.90
C ALA A 22 -13.66 0.44 7.95
N ASP A 23 -14.13 0.16 9.15
CA ASP A 23 -13.33 -0.45 10.24
C ASP A 23 -12.80 -1.83 9.87
N GLU A 24 -13.64 -2.66 9.26
CA GLU A 24 -13.25 -4.00 8.81
C GLU A 24 -12.20 -3.94 7.70
N ILE A 25 -12.41 -3.08 6.69
CA ILE A 25 -11.48 -2.91 5.58
C ILE A 25 -10.16 -2.36 6.11
N PHE A 26 -10.20 -1.29 6.91
CA PHE A 26 -9.00 -0.65 7.45
C PHE A 26 -8.19 -1.62 8.31
N SER A 27 -8.83 -2.37 9.21
CA SER A 27 -8.16 -3.40 10.04
C SER A 27 -7.43 -4.46 9.20
N PHE A 28 -7.91 -4.72 7.99
CA PHE A 28 -7.24 -5.64 7.07
C PHE A 28 -6.03 -5.01 6.40
N ILE A 29 -6.19 -3.81 5.81
CA ILE A 29 -5.17 -3.17 4.99
C ILE A 29 -4.14 -2.39 5.80
N ASP A 30 -4.42 -2.09 7.07
CA ASP A 30 -3.50 -1.38 7.95
C ASP A 30 -2.21 -2.17 8.26
N ASN A 31 -2.20 -3.47 8.00
CA ASN A 31 -0.99 -4.28 8.06
C ASN A 31 -0.16 -4.10 6.77
N PRO A 32 1.04 -3.48 6.83
CA PRO A 32 1.86 -3.22 5.64
C PRO A 32 2.21 -4.48 4.85
N SER A 33 2.39 -5.62 5.49
CA SER A 33 2.69 -6.88 4.82
C SER A 33 1.51 -7.43 4.00
N ARG A 34 0.28 -7.09 4.37
CA ARG A 34 -0.91 -7.43 3.58
C ARG A 34 -1.07 -6.48 2.39
N LEU A 35 -0.88 -5.19 2.64
CA LEU A 35 -1.00 -4.15 1.63
C LEU A 35 0.06 -4.31 0.53
N SER A 36 1.28 -4.72 0.88
CA SER A 36 2.40 -4.99 -0.04
C SER A 36 2.51 -6.46 -0.47
N SER A 37 1.47 -7.27 -0.28
CA SER A 37 1.51 -8.72 -0.56
C SER A 37 1.86 -9.06 -2.01
N HIS A 38 1.45 -8.21 -2.97
CA HIS A 38 1.81 -8.34 -4.38
C HIS A 38 3.32 -8.18 -4.64
N MET A 39 4.05 -7.42 -3.81
CA MET A 39 5.49 -7.22 -3.95
C MET A 39 6.32 -8.37 -3.34
N SER A 40 5.75 -9.15 -2.43
CA SER A 40 6.40 -10.31 -1.83
C SER A 40 6.38 -11.54 -2.75
N LYS A 41 5.46 -11.58 -3.71
CA LYS A 41 5.35 -12.63 -4.72
C LYS A 41 6.20 -12.27 -5.93
N SER A 42 6.87 -13.27 -6.51
CA SER A 42 7.57 -13.08 -7.78
C SER A 42 6.56 -12.69 -8.87
N SER A 43 6.78 -11.57 -9.54
CA SER A 43 5.95 -11.13 -10.65
C SER A 43 6.81 -10.70 -11.84
N TRP A 44 6.26 -10.80 -13.04
CA TRP A 44 6.95 -10.35 -14.24
C TRP A 44 7.19 -8.82 -14.23
N MET A 45 6.28 -8.05 -13.64
CA MET A 45 6.42 -6.59 -13.45
C MET A 45 7.63 -6.22 -12.60
N MET A 46 8.11 -7.15 -11.77
CA MET A 46 9.32 -7.02 -10.97
C MET A 46 10.49 -7.83 -11.55
N GLY A 47 10.39 -8.29 -12.80
CA GLY A 47 11.42 -9.11 -13.44
C GLY A 47 11.75 -10.38 -12.65
N GLY A 48 10.75 -11.03 -12.06
CA GLY A 48 10.92 -12.22 -11.22
C GLY A 48 11.46 -11.94 -9.80
N GLY A 49 11.73 -10.68 -9.47
CA GLY A 49 12.23 -10.28 -8.16
C GLY A 49 11.19 -10.37 -7.05
N ARG A 50 11.68 -10.24 -5.82
CA ARG A 50 10.86 -10.21 -4.60
C ARG A 50 11.35 -9.11 -3.68
N MET A 51 10.40 -8.48 -2.96
CA MET A 51 10.69 -7.50 -1.92
C MET A 51 10.41 -8.08 -0.54
N LYS A 52 11.28 -7.76 0.41
CA LYS A 52 11.07 -8.02 1.84
C LYS A 52 10.65 -6.71 2.49
N THR A 53 9.54 -6.74 3.21
CA THR A 53 9.05 -5.65 4.02
C THR A 53 9.54 -5.81 5.46
N SER A 54 10.05 -4.75 6.05
CA SER A 54 10.36 -4.64 7.48
C SER A 54 9.75 -3.36 8.03
N VAL A 55 9.32 -3.39 9.26
CA VAL A 55 8.67 -2.26 9.95
C VAL A 55 9.42 -1.98 11.26
N ASP A 56 9.33 -0.75 11.74
CA ASP A 56 9.79 -0.36 13.05
C ASP A 56 8.79 -0.78 14.16
N ASP A 57 9.03 -0.34 15.41
CA ASP A 57 8.14 -0.62 16.54
C ASP A 57 6.74 -0.03 16.37
N GLY A 58 6.59 0.99 15.54
CA GLY A 58 5.31 1.59 15.17
C GLY A 58 4.50 0.75 14.17
N ARG A 59 5.12 -0.30 13.60
CA ARG A 59 4.49 -1.27 12.68
C ARG A 59 3.79 -0.65 11.46
N GLY A 60 4.14 0.59 11.10
CA GLY A 60 3.42 1.34 10.06
C GLY A 60 2.01 1.76 10.47
N GLN A 61 1.69 1.85 11.77
CA GLN A 61 0.36 2.08 12.32
C GLN A 61 0.28 3.35 13.16
N LYS A 62 1.17 4.29 12.92
CA LYS A 62 1.17 5.64 13.50
C LYS A 62 2.00 6.58 12.64
N VAL A 63 1.71 7.88 12.70
CA VAL A 63 2.54 8.91 12.05
C VAL A 63 3.98 8.82 12.53
N GLY A 64 4.92 8.95 11.59
CA GLY A 64 6.35 8.82 11.83
C GLY A 64 6.89 7.39 11.86
N SER A 65 6.03 6.34 11.78
CA SER A 65 6.48 4.95 11.68
C SER A 65 7.09 4.67 10.32
N HIS A 66 8.18 3.90 10.30
CA HIS A 66 8.91 3.53 9.10
C HIS A 66 8.56 2.14 8.58
N ILE A 67 8.42 2.06 7.25
CA ILE A 67 8.25 0.82 6.50
C ILE A 67 9.40 0.74 5.50
N ARG A 68 10.27 -0.26 5.63
CA ARG A 68 11.42 -0.43 4.73
C ARG A 68 11.20 -1.61 3.82
N LEU A 69 11.40 -1.38 2.53
CA LEU A 69 11.32 -2.42 1.51
C LEU A 69 12.69 -2.60 0.86
N SER A 70 13.14 -3.84 0.78
CA SER A 70 14.42 -4.19 0.16
C SER A 70 14.28 -5.48 -0.63
N GLY A 71 14.99 -5.57 -1.76
CA GLY A 71 14.94 -6.74 -2.61
C GLY A 71 15.67 -6.57 -3.92
N LYS A 72 15.20 -7.29 -4.93
CA LYS A 72 15.71 -7.19 -6.29
C LYS A 72 14.55 -7.09 -7.28
N ALA A 73 14.72 -6.29 -8.32
CA ALA A 73 13.86 -6.27 -9.49
C ALA A 73 14.75 -6.22 -10.74
N PHE A 74 14.51 -7.10 -11.70
CA PHE A 74 15.36 -7.25 -12.91
C PHE A 74 16.85 -7.43 -12.57
N GLY A 75 17.15 -8.18 -11.49
CA GLY A 75 18.53 -8.37 -10.99
C GLY A 75 19.15 -7.18 -10.25
N ILE A 76 18.51 -6.02 -10.26
CA ILE A 76 18.99 -4.77 -9.64
C ILE A 76 18.52 -4.71 -8.20
N LYS A 77 19.40 -4.31 -7.27
CA LYS A 77 19.03 -4.09 -5.87
C LYS A 77 18.10 -2.88 -5.75
N ILE A 78 16.93 -3.09 -5.18
CA ILE A 78 15.93 -2.08 -4.88
C ILE A 78 15.92 -1.85 -3.36
N TYR A 79 15.82 -0.59 -2.97
CA TYR A 79 15.65 -0.18 -1.58
C TYR A 79 14.79 1.08 -1.51
N LEU A 80 13.88 1.09 -0.56
CA LEU A 80 13.13 2.28 -0.20
C LEU A 80 12.78 2.27 1.28
N ASP A 81 12.71 3.44 1.86
CA ASP A 81 12.21 3.72 3.20
C ASP A 81 10.98 4.62 3.05
N GLU A 82 9.90 4.24 3.69
CA GLU A 82 8.63 4.96 3.71
C GLU A 82 8.33 5.37 5.13
N VAL A 83 7.75 6.54 5.30
CA VAL A 83 7.25 7.03 6.60
C VAL A 83 5.75 7.27 6.51
N ILE A 84 5.02 6.90 7.55
CA ILE A 84 3.60 7.24 7.65
C ILE A 84 3.49 8.74 7.88
N ALA A 85 2.92 9.44 6.90
CA ALA A 85 2.74 10.89 6.90
C ALA A 85 1.39 11.30 7.49
N HIS A 86 0.35 10.50 7.26
CA HIS A 86 -1.00 10.74 7.78
C HIS A 86 -1.65 9.43 8.24
N TYR A 87 -2.37 9.48 9.37
CA TYR A 87 -2.97 8.29 9.95
C TYR A 87 -4.25 8.64 10.72
N GLU A 88 -5.40 8.43 10.10
CA GLU A 88 -6.74 8.67 10.63
C GLU A 88 -7.63 7.44 10.45
N PRO A 89 -7.45 6.38 11.27
CA PRO A 89 -8.29 5.20 11.17
C PRO A 89 -9.76 5.53 11.52
N PRO A 90 -10.74 4.93 10.83
CA PRO A 90 -10.57 3.92 9.78
C PRO A 90 -10.60 4.49 8.34
N TYR A 91 -10.36 5.80 8.15
CA TYR A 91 -10.71 6.48 6.91
C TYR A 91 -9.53 6.85 6.02
N LEU A 92 -8.36 7.15 6.62
CA LEU A 92 -7.22 7.67 5.87
C LEU A 92 -5.89 7.15 6.41
N LYS A 93 -5.02 6.73 5.48
CA LYS A 93 -3.63 6.43 5.74
C LYS A 93 -2.78 6.84 4.55
N GLU A 94 -1.78 7.69 4.79
CA GLU A 94 -0.82 8.11 3.78
C GLU A 94 0.59 7.80 4.24
N TRP A 95 1.44 7.44 3.29
CA TRP A 95 2.86 7.25 3.50
C TRP A 95 3.65 7.78 2.32
N GLU A 96 4.86 8.21 2.58
CA GLU A 96 5.73 8.76 1.55
C GLU A 96 7.15 8.24 1.67
N THR A 97 7.87 8.23 0.56
CA THR A 97 9.28 7.85 0.55
C THR A 97 10.13 8.91 1.21
N VAL A 98 11.07 8.48 2.07
CA VAL A 98 12.09 9.33 2.67
C VAL A 98 13.47 9.01 2.12
N GLY A 99 14.36 9.98 2.13
CA GLY A 99 15.71 9.86 1.59
C GLY A 99 15.73 9.72 0.07
N THR A 100 16.61 8.87 -0.43
CA THR A 100 16.78 8.62 -1.87
C THR A 100 16.38 7.18 -2.20
N PRO A 101 15.13 6.94 -2.65
CA PRO A 101 14.69 5.61 -3.02
C PRO A 101 15.46 5.11 -4.26
N ARG A 102 15.84 3.83 -4.25
CA ARG A 102 16.42 3.15 -5.40
C ARG A 102 15.35 2.36 -6.12
N LEU A 103 14.63 3.05 -7.00
CA LEU A 103 13.56 2.50 -7.84
C LEU A 103 13.90 2.68 -9.32
N LEU A 104 13.32 1.86 -10.19
CA LEU A 104 13.69 1.82 -11.60
C LEU A 104 12.86 2.78 -12.46
N VAL A 105 11.55 2.81 -12.26
CA VAL A 105 10.59 3.48 -13.16
C VAL A 105 9.82 4.62 -12.51
N ILE A 106 9.79 4.70 -11.19
CA ILE A 106 9.28 5.84 -10.40
C ILE A 106 10.38 6.35 -9.48
N GLY A 107 10.31 7.61 -9.11
CA GLY A 107 11.21 8.24 -8.13
C GLY A 107 10.61 8.26 -6.73
N SER A 108 10.72 9.38 -6.04
CA SER A 108 10.00 9.58 -4.78
C SER A 108 8.50 9.62 -5.02
N TYR A 109 7.74 9.12 -4.06
CA TYR A 109 6.28 9.09 -4.15
C TYR A 109 5.63 9.28 -2.77
N ARG A 110 4.36 9.63 -2.79
CA ARG A 110 3.41 9.51 -1.70
C ARG A 110 2.28 8.59 -2.16
N MET A 111 1.91 7.65 -1.33
CA MET A 111 0.74 6.80 -1.55
C MET A 111 -0.26 7.00 -0.42
N GLY A 112 -1.51 6.77 -0.72
CA GLY A 112 -2.55 6.79 0.28
C GLY A 112 -3.70 5.86 -0.03
N ILE A 113 -4.42 5.54 1.04
CA ILE A 113 -5.71 4.86 1.02
C ILE A 113 -6.74 5.74 1.70
N GLU A 114 -7.88 5.90 1.05
CA GLU A 114 -9.06 6.55 1.63
C GLU A 114 -10.23 5.56 1.62
N ILE A 115 -10.99 5.54 2.70
CA ILE A 115 -12.19 4.71 2.82
C ILE A 115 -13.37 5.62 3.16
N LYS A 116 -14.44 5.50 2.39
CA LYS A 116 -15.69 6.23 2.62
C LYS A 116 -16.84 5.25 2.71
N ASN A 117 -17.59 5.29 3.81
CA ASN A 117 -18.78 4.48 3.96
C ASN A 117 -19.83 4.85 2.90
N GLN A 118 -20.48 3.82 2.35
CA GLN A 118 -21.59 3.92 1.40
C GLN A 118 -22.71 2.95 1.82
N ASN A 119 -23.90 3.12 1.22
CA ASN A 119 -25.10 2.34 1.60
C ASN A 119 -24.91 0.80 1.53
N ASN A 120 -24.09 0.30 0.60
CA ASN A 120 -23.87 -1.12 0.36
C ASN A 120 -22.43 -1.56 0.61
N GLY A 121 -21.71 -0.90 1.52
CA GLY A 121 -20.30 -1.20 1.83
C GLY A 121 -19.48 0.06 1.98
N SER A 122 -18.23 0.04 1.54
CA SER A 122 -17.37 1.22 1.56
C SER A 122 -16.60 1.36 0.25
N LEU A 123 -16.44 2.58 -0.20
CA LEU A 123 -15.55 2.92 -1.30
C LEU A 123 -14.11 2.97 -0.77
N LEU A 124 -13.28 2.06 -1.25
CA LEU A 124 -11.83 2.10 -1.08
C LEU A 124 -11.23 2.81 -2.28
N ARG A 125 -10.53 3.91 -2.05
CA ARG A 125 -9.69 4.61 -3.02
C ARG A 125 -8.23 4.42 -2.65
N VAL A 126 -7.41 4.09 -3.63
CA VAL A 126 -5.95 4.01 -3.50
C VAL A 126 -5.35 4.97 -4.50
N PHE A 127 -4.37 5.76 -4.09
CA PHE A 127 -3.70 6.72 -4.96
C PHE A 127 -2.18 6.71 -4.76
N ILE A 128 -1.48 7.18 -5.79
CA ILE A 128 -0.05 7.44 -5.77
C ILE A 128 0.26 8.76 -6.48
N ASP A 129 0.93 9.65 -5.78
CA ASP A 129 1.57 10.84 -6.32
C ASP A 129 3.08 10.56 -6.43
N TYR A 130 3.69 10.80 -7.60
CA TYR A 130 5.08 10.40 -7.78
C TYR A 130 5.86 11.31 -8.74
N ASP A 131 7.17 11.28 -8.60
CA ASP A 131 8.12 11.86 -9.54
C ASP A 131 8.76 10.79 -10.43
N LEU A 132 9.36 11.21 -11.53
CA LEU A 132 10.20 10.32 -12.33
C LEU A 132 11.53 10.03 -11.63
N PRO A 133 12.14 8.85 -11.86
CA PRO A 133 13.43 8.51 -11.29
C PRO A 133 14.53 9.44 -11.83
N LYS A 134 15.43 9.91 -10.97
CA LYS A 134 16.50 10.84 -11.38
C LYS A 134 17.50 10.19 -12.34
N ALA A 135 17.81 8.90 -12.15
CA ALA A 135 18.83 8.21 -12.95
C ALA A 135 18.31 7.72 -14.32
N ASN A 136 17.07 7.27 -14.41
CA ASN A 136 16.50 6.61 -15.59
C ASN A 136 15.21 7.30 -16.04
N VAL A 137 15.27 8.61 -16.27
CA VAL A 137 14.10 9.44 -16.61
C VAL A 137 13.32 8.88 -17.81
N TRP A 138 13.99 8.37 -18.82
CA TRP A 138 13.37 7.82 -20.01
C TRP A 138 12.55 6.54 -19.71
N LEU A 139 13.06 5.64 -18.83
CA LEU A 139 12.32 4.47 -18.34
C LEU A 139 11.09 4.91 -17.55
N GLY A 140 11.25 5.93 -16.71
CA GLY A 140 10.12 6.49 -15.95
C GLY A 140 9.05 7.12 -16.83
N LYS A 141 9.45 7.81 -17.91
CA LYS A 141 8.50 8.36 -18.91
C LYS A 141 7.73 7.26 -19.63
N LEU A 142 8.39 6.15 -19.96
CA LEU A 142 7.79 5.06 -20.73
C LEU A 142 6.94 4.12 -19.86
N PHE A 143 7.42 3.74 -18.68
CA PHE A 143 6.81 2.68 -17.86
C PHE A 143 6.25 3.17 -16.52
N GLY A 144 6.60 4.39 -16.06
CA GLY A 144 6.22 4.88 -14.73
C GLY A 144 4.72 4.93 -14.51
N GLY A 145 3.95 5.42 -15.51
CA GLY A 145 2.48 5.47 -15.41
C GLY A 145 1.85 4.07 -15.37
N MET A 146 2.32 3.17 -16.21
CA MET A 146 1.85 1.77 -16.22
C MET A 146 2.16 1.08 -14.89
N TYR A 147 3.34 1.28 -14.33
CA TYR A 147 3.74 0.72 -13.05
C TYR A 147 2.91 1.30 -11.89
N ALA A 148 2.70 2.62 -11.86
CA ALA A 148 1.88 3.27 -10.84
C ALA A 148 0.44 2.75 -10.86
N LEU A 149 -0.17 2.67 -12.03
CA LEU A 149 -1.52 2.10 -12.20
C LEU A 149 -1.57 0.64 -11.75
N TRP A 150 -0.57 -0.16 -12.13
CA TRP A 150 -0.49 -1.55 -11.70
C TRP A 150 -0.40 -1.69 -10.18
N CYS A 151 0.43 -0.87 -9.50
CA CYS A 151 0.54 -0.88 -8.04
C CYS A 151 -0.81 -0.60 -7.37
N VAL A 152 -1.48 0.48 -7.80
CA VAL A 152 -2.78 0.89 -7.25
C VAL A 152 -3.82 -0.21 -7.45
N GLN A 153 -3.92 -0.77 -8.66
CA GLN A 153 -4.86 -1.84 -8.98
C GLN A 153 -4.57 -3.13 -8.23
N GLN A 154 -3.30 -3.51 -8.05
CA GLN A 154 -2.95 -4.69 -7.26
C GLN A 154 -3.32 -4.53 -5.78
N MET A 155 -3.14 -3.36 -5.20
CA MET A 155 -3.54 -3.11 -3.82
C MET A 155 -5.05 -3.27 -3.63
N ILE A 156 -5.86 -2.72 -4.54
CA ILE A 156 -7.32 -2.87 -4.53
C ILE A 156 -7.71 -4.35 -4.73
N LYS A 157 -7.12 -5.01 -5.73
CA LYS A 157 -7.38 -6.43 -6.02
C LYS A 157 -6.98 -7.36 -4.88
N ASP A 158 -5.82 -7.14 -4.28
CA ASP A 158 -5.37 -7.91 -3.11
C ASP A 158 -6.31 -7.70 -1.93
N THR A 159 -6.76 -6.47 -1.71
CA THR A 159 -7.75 -6.17 -0.68
C THR A 159 -9.04 -6.91 -0.96
N TYR A 160 -9.62 -6.80 -2.15
CA TYR A 160 -10.88 -7.44 -2.51
C TYR A 160 -10.80 -8.96 -2.39
N ASN A 161 -9.76 -9.60 -2.95
CA ASN A 161 -9.63 -11.07 -3.00
C ASN A 161 -9.28 -11.71 -1.66
N ASN A 162 -8.47 -11.04 -0.84
CA ASN A 162 -7.98 -11.62 0.41
C ASN A 162 -8.79 -11.20 1.62
N PHE A 163 -9.50 -10.07 1.55
CA PHE A 163 -10.35 -9.58 2.63
C PHE A 163 -11.47 -10.57 2.96
N GLN A 164 -12.15 -11.14 1.98
CA GLN A 164 -13.23 -12.11 2.20
C GLN A 164 -12.72 -13.36 2.94
N LYS A 165 -11.55 -13.84 2.58
CA LYS A 165 -10.92 -14.99 3.25
C LYS A 165 -10.54 -14.65 4.70
N TRP A 166 -9.98 -13.48 4.91
CA TRP A 166 -9.61 -13.00 6.24
C TRP A 166 -10.84 -12.81 7.14
N LEU A 167 -11.90 -12.21 6.62
CA LEU A 167 -13.15 -12.01 7.35
C LEU A 167 -13.77 -13.35 7.77
N HIS A 168 -13.76 -14.33 6.87
CA HIS A 168 -14.24 -15.67 7.18
C HIS A 168 -13.44 -16.36 8.29
N CYS A 169 -12.11 -16.25 8.28
CA CYS A 169 -11.25 -16.76 9.34
C CYS A 169 -11.54 -16.07 10.67
N LYS A 170 -11.64 -14.74 10.69
CA LYS A 170 -11.98 -13.98 11.91
C LYS A 170 -13.31 -14.39 12.52
N ARG A 171 -14.35 -14.54 11.71
CA ARG A 171 -15.68 -14.98 12.20
C ARG A 171 -15.62 -16.37 12.82
N LYS A 172 -14.83 -17.30 12.27
CA LYS A 172 -14.61 -18.63 12.86
C LYS A 172 -13.89 -18.56 14.21
N GLU A 173 -12.88 -17.74 14.35
CA GLU A 173 -12.15 -17.54 15.61
C GLU A 173 -13.06 -16.99 16.72
N PHE A 174 -13.90 -16.01 16.40
CA PHE A 174 -14.89 -15.47 17.35
C PHE A 174 -15.91 -16.53 17.78
N ALA A 175 -16.41 -17.32 16.83
CA ALA A 175 -17.37 -18.39 17.12
C ALA A 175 -16.76 -19.51 17.99
N ALA A 176 -15.48 -19.81 17.81
CA ALA A 176 -14.76 -20.80 18.63
C ALA A 176 -14.50 -20.29 20.05
N LYS A 177 -14.15 -19.01 20.22
CA LYS A 177 -13.93 -18.41 21.55
C LYS A 177 -15.21 -18.31 22.37
N GLY A 178 -16.34 -17.99 21.72
CA GLY A 178 -17.64 -17.94 22.39
C GLY A 178 -18.15 -19.30 22.89
N LYS A 179 -17.71 -20.43 22.32
CA LYS A 179 -18.05 -21.78 22.77
C LYS A 179 -17.22 -22.27 23.98
N ASN A 180 -16.08 -21.64 24.26
CA ASN A 180 -15.23 -22.03 25.41
C ASN A 180 -15.52 -21.20 26.66
N GLN A 181 -16.51 -20.33 26.66
CA GLN A 181 -16.94 -19.52 27.82
C GLN A 181 -18.32 -19.91 28.37
N LEU A 182 -18.87 -20.99 27.90
CA LEU A 182 -20.07 -21.66 28.43
C LEU A 182 -19.70 -23.03 29.03
#